data_a1aa6e05e8b0d0fbe5e073bd17f978eb
#
_entry.id   a1aa6e05e8b0d0fbe5e073bd17f978eb
#
_cell.length_a   1.000
_cell.length_b   1.000
_cell.length_c   1.000
_cell.angle_alpha   90.00
_cell.angle_beta   90.00
_cell.angle_gamma   90.00
#
_symmetry.space_group_name_H-M   'P 1'
#
loop_
_entity.id
_entity.type
_entity.pdbx_description
1 polymer ?
#
loop_
_entity_poly.entity_id
_entity_poly.type
_entity_poly.pdbx_seq_one_letter_code
_entity_poly.pdbx_strand_id
1 'polypeptide(L)'
;MYKIVDHIRKELGQYGIKLSKNLQLSGNEMAIRQYFTMLYYRIYKDSEELYNQTDLRAVNQLLAQLKGSYENITNFHLFKHYVLVALERTQRKANYFLSQEENPFAFDEESSIYQEIQSWINEVMKATHAEKNAEIQGIIGNLSVYQSELISEHLLSSHNEAITATKTLFFSYMPFTISDEEFYQEIVPIIYQHRFITPFIDITLRIMDLEFFQERYPIVFNSCRQFLFALDCSAFEFSKLSLFFDLLLVLSRLYDQRNEKSTINLYVNFTQGEKYTQFIKEQIKIFESFSIHFHSAIRPDTDLVVSDYLPKTLFSVKCLIWLAPPRASDWQNFGNEIVRINKELQQTKQRKSE
;
A
#
# COMPACT_ATOMS: atom_id res chain seq x y z
N MET A 1 15.93 18.64 -28.67
CA MET A 1 14.52 18.19 -28.83
C MET A 1 14.43 16.67 -29.12
N TYR A 2 15.04 16.13 -30.19
CA TYR A 2 14.94 14.69 -30.55
C TYR A 2 15.32 13.74 -29.42
N LYS A 3 16.42 14.00 -28.69
CA LYS A 3 16.85 13.12 -27.56
C LYS A 3 15.82 13.05 -26.43
N ILE A 4 15.11 14.14 -26.15
CA ILE A 4 14.06 14.19 -25.12
C ILE A 4 12.85 13.38 -25.58
N VAL A 5 12.42 13.55 -26.84
CA VAL A 5 11.30 12.78 -27.41
C VAL A 5 11.61 11.30 -27.46
N ASP A 6 12.85 10.92 -27.79
CA ASP A 6 13.25 9.51 -27.79
C ASP A 6 13.32 8.91 -26.39
N HIS A 7 13.73 9.71 -25.40
CA HIS A 7 13.67 9.30 -23.99
C HIS A 7 12.22 9.08 -23.54
N ILE A 8 11.33 10.05 -23.79
CA ILE A 8 9.90 9.92 -23.49
C ILE A 8 9.29 8.70 -24.21
N ARG A 9 9.64 8.48 -25.46
CA ARG A 9 9.15 7.32 -26.23
C ARG A 9 9.59 5.99 -25.62
N LYS A 10 10.81 5.92 -25.13
CA LYS A 10 11.35 4.74 -24.44
C LYS A 10 10.65 4.51 -23.11
N GLU A 11 10.45 5.56 -22.33
CA GLU A 11 9.71 5.52 -21.06
C GLU A 11 8.26 5.05 -21.27
N LEU A 12 7.54 5.66 -22.20
CA LEU A 12 6.16 5.30 -22.53
C LEU A 12 6.06 3.85 -23.06
N GLY A 13 7.07 3.43 -23.83
CA GLY A 13 7.14 2.06 -24.37
C GLY A 13 7.17 0.98 -23.29
N GLN A 14 7.71 1.26 -22.12
CA GLN A 14 7.70 0.35 -20.96
C GLN A 14 6.28 0.06 -20.46
N TYR A 15 5.36 0.97 -20.73
CA TYR A 15 3.94 0.87 -20.34
C TYR A 15 3.03 0.44 -21.52
N GLY A 16 3.61 -0.06 -22.61
CA GLY A 16 2.85 -0.42 -23.81
C GLY A 16 2.27 0.79 -24.56
N ILE A 17 2.65 2.02 -24.20
CA ILE A 17 2.20 3.25 -24.83
C ILE A 17 3.17 3.64 -25.93
N LYS A 18 2.66 3.84 -27.15
CA LYS A 18 3.44 4.24 -28.31
C LYS A 18 3.27 5.74 -28.57
N LEU A 19 4.37 6.44 -28.74
CA LEU A 19 4.39 7.84 -29.15
C LEU A 19 4.82 7.95 -30.63
N SER A 20 3.90 8.38 -31.49
CA SER A 20 4.14 8.58 -32.92
C SER A 20 5.11 9.74 -33.18
N LYS A 21 5.54 9.89 -34.45
CA LYS A 21 6.36 11.05 -34.87
C LYS A 21 5.59 12.37 -34.73
N ASN A 22 4.28 12.35 -34.86
CA ASN A 22 3.39 13.51 -34.71
C ASN A 22 2.96 13.74 -33.25
N LEU A 23 3.63 13.11 -32.27
CA LEU A 23 3.36 13.18 -30.85
C LEU A 23 1.94 12.69 -30.45
N GLN A 24 1.37 11.79 -31.25
CA GLN A 24 0.12 11.14 -30.89
C GLN A 24 0.40 9.86 -30.10
N LEU A 25 -0.36 9.64 -29.05
CA LEU A 25 -0.30 8.45 -28.23
C LEU A 25 -1.26 7.38 -28.77
N SER A 26 -0.80 6.14 -28.77
CA SER A 26 -1.62 4.96 -29.09
C SER A 26 -1.17 3.79 -28.21
N GLY A 27 -2.09 2.84 -27.96
CA GLY A 27 -1.89 1.70 -27.07
C GLY A 27 -3.12 1.47 -26.23
N ASN A 28 -2.97 0.76 -25.11
CA ASN A 28 -4.06 0.55 -24.17
C ASN A 28 -4.52 1.88 -23.57
N GLU A 29 -5.80 2.22 -23.77
CA GLU A 29 -6.36 3.52 -23.34
C GLU A 29 -6.37 3.66 -21.79
N MET A 30 -6.62 2.57 -21.07
CA MET A 30 -6.53 2.58 -19.60
C MET A 30 -5.12 2.97 -19.14
N ALA A 31 -4.09 2.38 -19.74
CA ALA A 31 -2.70 2.71 -19.42
C ALA A 31 -2.35 4.16 -19.75
N ILE A 32 -2.85 4.68 -20.88
CA ILE A 32 -2.65 6.09 -21.26
C ILE A 32 -3.29 7.03 -20.23
N ARG A 33 -4.52 6.74 -19.81
CA ARG A 33 -5.22 7.56 -18.80
C ARG A 33 -4.52 7.54 -17.46
N GLN A 34 -4.10 6.39 -17.00
CA GLN A 34 -3.36 6.26 -15.74
C GLN A 34 -2.03 7.01 -15.79
N TYR A 35 -1.30 6.91 -16.90
CA TYR A 35 -0.08 7.68 -17.09
C TYR A 35 -0.31 9.20 -16.97
N PHE A 36 -1.33 9.73 -17.65
CA PHE A 36 -1.66 11.15 -17.52
C PHE A 36 -2.15 11.53 -16.13
N THR A 37 -2.96 10.70 -15.51
CA THR A 37 -3.43 10.92 -14.14
C THR A 37 -2.26 11.10 -13.19
N MET A 38 -1.28 10.19 -13.24
CA MET A 38 -0.10 10.26 -12.40
C MET A 38 0.80 11.45 -12.75
N LEU A 39 0.99 11.72 -14.04
CA LEU A 39 1.80 12.86 -14.50
C LEU A 39 1.20 14.19 -14.01
N TYR A 40 -0.11 14.36 -14.18
CA TYR A 40 -0.81 15.58 -13.79
C TYR A 40 -0.84 15.73 -12.26
N TYR A 41 -1.13 14.68 -11.53
CA TYR A 41 -1.09 14.69 -10.08
C TYR A 41 0.31 15.06 -9.55
N ARG A 42 1.38 14.58 -10.17
CA ARG A 42 2.76 14.93 -9.75
C ARG A 42 3.11 16.38 -9.97
N ILE A 43 2.68 16.93 -11.11
CA ILE A 43 3.05 18.32 -11.51
C ILE A 43 2.14 19.32 -10.80
N TYR A 44 0.86 19.04 -10.76
CA TYR A 44 -0.17 20.00 -10.35
C TYR A 44 -0.74 19.73 -8.96
N LYS A 45 -0.62 18.48 -8.44
CA LYS A 45 -1.20 18.06 -7.15
C LYS A 45 -2.68 18.48 -7.05
N ASP A 46 -2.96 19.48 -6.22
CA ASP A 46 -4.32 19.99 -5.98
C ASP A 46 -4.70 21.15 -6.91
N SER A 47 -3.79 21.57 -7.80
CA SER A 47 -4.08 22.67 -8.73
C SER A 47 -5.05 22.21 -9.82
N GLU A 48 -6.08 23.03 -10.05
CA GLU A 48 -7.11 22.81 -11.04
C GLU A 48 -6.86 23.58 -12.35
N GLU A 49 -5.76 24.32 -12.45
CA GLU A 49 -5.45 25.22 -13.57
C GLU A 49 -5.33 24.52 -14.92
N LEU A 50 -5.05 23.22 -14.91
CA LEU A 50 -4.90 22.40 -16.10
C LEU A 50 -6.21 22.17 -16.84
N TYR A 51 -7.34 22.17 -16.13
CA TYR A 51 -8.63 21.73 -16.63
C TYR A 51 -9.57 22.87 -16.92
N ASN A 52 -10.45 22.69 -17.88
CA ASN A 52 -11.49 23.68 -18.14
C ASN A 52 -12.56 23.68 -17.01
N GLN A 53 -13.18 24.83 -16.81
CA GLN A 53 -14.15 25.03 -15.71
C GLN A 53 -15.42 24.19 -15.84
N THR A 54 -15.79 23.80 -17.06
CA THR A 54 -16.99 22.98 -17.31
C THR A 54 -16.75 21.56 -16.82
N ASP A 55 -15.62 20.96 -17.20
CA ASP A 55 -15.26 19.61 -16.78
C ASP A 55 -15.03 19.54 -15.28
N LEU A 56 -14.38 20.56 -14.71
CA LEU A 56 -14.20 20.66 -13.26
C LEU A 56 -15.53 20.66 -12.49
N ARG A 57 -16.52 21.43 -12.97
CA ARG A 57 -17.85 21.44 -12.35
C ARG A 57 -18.53 20.10 -12.45
N ALA A 58 -18.51 19.47 -13.63
CA ALA A 58 -19.11 18.16 -13.84
C ALA A 58 -18.48 17.08 -12.94
N VAL A 59 -17.15 17.05 -12.86
CA VAL A 59 -16.43 16.09 -12.00
C VAL A 59 -16.66 16.38 -10.52
N ASN A 60 -16.67 17.65 -10.10
CA ASN A 60 -16.95 18.00 -8.71
C ASN A 60 -18.39 17.61 -8.29
N GLN A 61 -19.37 17.62 -9.20
CA GLN A 61 -20.71 17.11 -8.95
C GLN A 61 -20.69 15.59 -8.70
N LEU A 62 -20.05 14.81 -9.58
CA LEU A 62 -19.89 13.37 -9.38
C LEU A 62 -19.24 13.08 -8.02
N LEU A 63 -18.13 13.76 -7.72
CA LEU A 63 -17.39 13.54 -6.48
C LEU A 63 -18.22 13.90 -5.24
N ALA A 64 -19.09 14.91 -5.32
CA ALA A 64 -19.98 15.25 -4.22
C ALA A 64 -21.06 14.18 -3.99
N GLN A 65 -21.58 13.57 -5.06
CA GLN A 65 -22.52 12.45 -4.99
C GLN A 65 -21.84 11.22 -4.36
N LEU A 66 -20.70 10.81 -4.91
CA LEU A 66 -19.95 9.65 -4.41
C LEU A 66 -19.50 9.83 -2.95
N LYS A 67 -19.13 11.04 -2.53
CA LYS A 67 -18.73 11.31 -1.15
C LYS A 67 -19.87 11.15 -0.15
N GLY A 68 -21.12 11.39 -0.56
CA GLY A 68 -22.31 11.13 0.25
C GLY A 68 -22.54 9.64 0.50
N SER A 69 -22.18 8.80 -0.49
CA SER A 69 -22.32 7.33 -0.43
C SER A 69 -21.08 6.62 0.15
N TYR A 70 -19.89 7.24 0.03
CA TYR A 70 -18.60 6.68 0.41
C TYR A 70 -17.78 7.70 1.22
N GLU A 71 -17.90 7.66 2.54
CA GLU A 71 -17.31 8.66 3.46
C GLU A 71 -15.78 8.72 3.46
N ASN A 72 -15.09 7.66 3.01
CA ASN A 72 -13.65 7.49 3.19
C ASN A 72 -12.86 7.34 1.88
N ILE A 73 -13.17 8.13 0.84
CA ILE A 73 -12.35 8.08 -0.39
C ILE A 73 -10.94 8.61 -0.09
N THR A 74 -10.03 7.68 0.17
CA THR A 74 -8.60 7.98 0.26
C THR A 74 -8.06 8.36 -1.12
N ASN A 75 -7.12 9.32 -1.17
CA ASN A 75 -6.55 9.81 -2.44
C ASN A 75 -7.58 10.41 -3.44
N PHE A 76 -8.58 11.07 -2.89
CA PHE A 76 -9.63 11.74 -3.64
C PHE A 76 -9.11 12.62 -4.81
N HIS A 77 -8.00 13.32 -4.62
CA HIS A 77 -7.39 14.13 -5.67
C HIS A 77 -6.90 13.30 -6.85
N LEU A 78 -6.33 12.12 -6.59
CA LEU A 78 -5.84 11.24 -7.65
C LEU A 78 -7.00 10.68 -8.48
N PHE A 79 -8.07 10.24 -7.82
CA PHE A 79 -9.29 9.81 -8.50
C PHE A 79 -9.93 10.95 -9.31
N LYS A 80 -9.97 12.18 -8.77
CA LYS A 80 -10.43 13.36 -9.49
C LYS A 80 -9.65 13.58 -10.79
N HIS A 81 -8.30 13.51 -10.74
CA HIS A 81 -7.48 13.62 -11.94
C HIS A 81 -7.79 12.52 -12.95
N TYR A 82 -8.04 11.29 -12.50
CA TYR A 82 -8.41 10.20 -13.40
C TYR A 82 -9.71 10.49 -14.15
N VAL A 83 -10.75 10.90 -13.44
CA VAL A 83 -12.05 11.22 -14.06
C VAL A 83 -11.94 12.40 -15.03
N LEU A 84 -11.17 13.44 -14.67
CA LEU A 84 -10.90 14.59 -15.54
C LEU A 84 -10.14 14.19 -16.80
N VAL A 85 -9.13 13.34 -16.68
CA VAL A 85 -8.40 12.79 -17.84
C VAL A 85 -9.30 11.95 -18.71
N ALA A 86 -10.15 11.09 -18.13
CA ALA A 86 -11.12 10.30 -18.86
C ALA A 86 -12.08 11.18 -19.67
N LEU A 87 -12.61 12.23 -19.04
CA LEU A 87 -13.52 13.17 -19.70
C LEU A 87 -12.81 13.92 -20.85
N GLU A 88 -11.62 14.44 -20.62
CA GLU A 88 -10.83 15.11 -21.65
C GLU A 88 -10.54 14.19 -22.86
N ARG A 89 -10.19 12.93 -22.57
CA ARG A 89 -9.89 11.94 -23.61
C ARG A 89 -11.11 11.59 -24.47
N THR A 90 -12.27 11.41 -23.86
CA THR A 90 -13.53 11.10 -24.57
C THR A 90 -14.06 12.28 -25.38
N GLN A 91 -13.76 13.52 -24.99
CA GLN A 91 -14.20 14.72 -25.69
C GLN A 91 -13.30 15.13 -26.86
N ARG A 92 -12.13 14.50 -27.04
CA ARG A 92 -11.24 14.79 -28.17
C ARG A 92 -11.85 14.31 -29.49
N LYS A 93 -11.42 14.93 -30.60
CA LYS A 93 -11.92 14.62 -31.96
C LYS A 93 -11.86 13.13 -32.33
N ALA A 94 -10.98 12.37 -31.74
CA ALA A 94 -10.82 10.93 -31.98
C ALA A 94 -11.65 10.05 -31.04
N ASN A 95 -12.37 10.64 -30.08
CA ASN A 95 -13.24 9.95 -29.12
C ASN A 95 -12.56 8.69 -28.55
N TYR A 96 -11.54 8.88 -27.71
CA TYR A 96 -10.82 7.77 -27.11
C TYR A 96 -11.62 7.19 -25.94
N PHE A 97 -12.50 6.24 -26.23
CA PHE A 97 -13.23 5.46 -25.23
C PHE A 97 -12.47 4.22 -24.82
N LEU A 98 -12.73 3.76 -23.61
CA LEU A 98 -12.29 2.43 -23.18
C LEU A 98 -13.02 1.37 -24.00
N SER A 99 -12.31 0.30 -24.38
CA SER A 99 -12.95 -0.88 -24.94
C SER A 99 -13.29 -1.88 -23.84
N GLN A 100 -14.30 -2.72 -24.06
CA GLN A 100 -14.62 -3.80 -23.11
C GLN A 100 -13.47 -4.81 -22.96
N GLU A 101 -12.67 -5.01 -24.01
CA GLU A 101 -11.49 -5.90 -23.97
C GLU A 101 -10.36 -5.34 -23.10
N GLU A 102 -10.26 -4.01 -23.02
CA GLU A 102 -9.25 -3.33 -22.19
C GLU A 102 -9.70 -3.18 -20.73
N ASN A 103 -10.98 -3.37 -20.46
CA ASN A 103 -11.55 -3.21 -19.12
C ASN A 103 -11.77 -4.59 -18.47
N PRO A 104 -10.93 -4.95 -17.49
CA PRO A 104 -11.06 -6.25 -16.81
C PRO A 104 -12.21 -6.28 -15.79
N PHE A 105 -12.91 -5.17 -15.59
CA PHE A 105 -13.93 -5.04 -14.55
C PHE A 105 -15.33 -5.31 -15.13
N ALA A 106 -16.09 -6.10 -14.37
CA ALA A 106 -17.52 -6.32 -14.63
C ALA A 106 -18.26 -6.09 -13.31
N PHE A 107 -18.72 -4.87 -13.11
CA PHE A 107 -19.55 -4.51 -11.97
C PHE A 107 -21.02 -4.70 -12.30
N ASP A 108 -21.79 -5.03 -11.25
CA ASP A 108 -23.23 -5.20 -11.36
C ASP A 108 -23.89 -3.87 -11.73
N GLU A 109 -24.65 -3.90 -12.83
CA GLU A 109 -25.39 -2.73 -13.33
C GLU A 109 -26.53 -2.30 -12.39
N GLU A 110 -26.98 -3.17 -11.49
CA GLU A 110 -28.00 -2.87 -10.48
C GLU A 110 -27.41 -2.21 -9.22
N SER A 111 -26.08 -2.17 -9.07
CA SER A 111 -25.44 -1.55 -7.91
C SER A 111 -25.67 -0.03 -7.88
N SER A 112 -25.80 0.54 -6.68
CA SER A 112 -26.02 1.98 -6.49
C SER A 112 -24.91 2.82 -7.12
N ILE A 113 -23.66 2.39 -6.97
CA ILE A 113 -22.52 3.09 -7.56
C ILE A 113 -22.54 3.10 -9.07
N TYR A 114 -22.95 1.99 -9.70
CA TYR A 114 -23.07 1.93 -11.14
C TYR A 114 -24.14 2.92 -11.62
N GLN A 115 -25.29 2.95 -10.96
CA GLN A 115 -26.41 3.83 -11.31
C GLN A 115 -26.05 5.33 -11.13
N GLU A 116 -25.34 5.67 -10.06
CA GLU A 116 -24.87 7.04 -9.82
C GLU A 116 -23.91 7.50 -10.93
N ILE A 117 -22.91 6.69 -11.27
CA ILE A 117 -21.94 7.02 -12.33
C ILE A 117 -22.61 6.99 -13.71
N GLN A 118 -23.54 6.07 -13.95
CA GLN A 118 -24.30 5.99 -15.20
C GLN A 118 -25.14 7.27 -15.41
N SER A 119 -25.82 7.75 -14.37
CA SER A 119 -26.58 8.99 -14.44
C SER A 119 -25.68 10.15 -14.85
N TRP A 120 -24.53 10.29 -14.19
CA TRP A 120 -23.57 11.34 -14.50
C TRP A 120 -22.98 11.21 -15.91
N ILE A 121 -22.57 10.01 -16.34
CA ILE A 121 -22.06 9.77 -17.71
C ILE A 121 -23.08 10.13 -18.78
N ASN A 122 -24.36 9.83 -18.53
CA ASN A 122 -25.43 10.18 -19.48
C ASN A 122 -25.56 11.69 -19.67
N GLU A 123 -25.25 12.49 -18.66
CA GLU A 123 -25.28 13.96 -18.77
C GLU A 123 -24.07 14.53 -19.49
N VAL A 124 -22.85 13.96 -19.22
CA VAL A 124 -21.60 14.56 -19.66
C VAL A 124 -21.02 13.97 -20.94
N MET A 125 -21.40 12.73 -21.33
CA MET A 125 -20.81 12.02 -22.47
C MET A 125 -21.85 11.72 -23.56
N LYS A 126 -21.48 12.07 -24.81
CA LYS A 126 -22.23 11.67 -26.02
C LYS A 126 -21.52 10.45 -26.62
N ALA A 127 -22.01 9.27 -26.29
CA ALA A 127 -21.40 8.00 -26.68
C ALA A 127 -22.48 6.94 -26.87
N THR A 128 -22.15 5.82 -27.50
CA THR A 128 -23.00 4.63 -27.60
C THR A 128 -23.18 3.99 -26.23
N HIS A 129 -24.18 3.12 -26.08
CA HIS A 129 -24.39 2.41 -24.82
C HIS A 129 -23.17 1.56 -24.40
N ALA A 130 -22.53 0.86 -25.35
CA ALA A 130 -21.36 0.04 -25.09
C ALA A 130 -20.16 0.88 -24.62
N GLU A 131 -19.90 2.04 -25.24
CA GLU A 131 -18.84 2.96 -24.84
C GLU A 131 -19.12 3.52 -23.44
N LYS A 132 -20.34 3.93 -23.14
CA LYS A 132 -20.72 4.42 -21.82
C LYS A 132 -20.54 3.36 -20.74
N ASN A 133 -20.96 2.12 -21.02
CA ASN A 133 -20.76 1.02 -20.09
C ASN A 133 -19.29 0.78 -19.80
N ALA A 134 -18.43 0.75 -20.82
CA ALA A 134 -16.98 0.60 -20.64
C ALA A 134 -16.38 1.74 -19.78
N GLU A 135 -16.86 2.98 -19.97
CA GLU A 135 -16.43 4.12 -19.16
C GLU A 135 -16.90 4.02 -17.70
N ILE A 136 -18.14 3.62 -17.45
CA ILE A 136 -18.68 3.40 -16.10
C ILE A 136 -17.82 2.36 -15.39
N GLN A 137 -17.63 1.20 -16.02
CA GLN A 137 -16.80 0.12 -15.47
C GLN A 137 -15.37 0.58 -15.18
N GLY A 138 -14.76 1.37 -16.08
CA GLY A 138 -13.41 1.91 -15.89
C GLY A 138 -13.31 2.91 -14.74
N ILE A 139 -14.32 3.76 -14.55
CA ILE A 139 -14.38 4.71 -13.43
C ILE A 139 -14.56 3.97 -12.10
N ILE A 140 -15.47 2.99 -12.02
CA ILE A 140 -15.65 2.16 -10.82
C ILE A 140 -14.38 1.38 -10.52
N GLY A 141 -13.78 0.77 -11.55
CA GLY A 141 -12.53 0.06 -11.42
C GLY A 141 -11.40 0.92 -10.85
N ASN A 142 -11.29 2.17 -11.31
CA ASN A 142 -10.30 3.09 -10.77
C ASN A 142 -10.65 3.54 -9.34
N LEU A 143 -11.91 3.78 -9.04
CA LEU A 143 -12.36 4.11 -7.69
C LEU A 143 -12.06 2.98 -6.70
N SER A 144 -12.22 1.72 -7.11
CA SER A 144 -11.96 0.54 -6.30
C SER A 144 -10.49 0.39 -5.88
N VAL A 145 -9.55 1.05 -6.57
CA VAL A 145 -8.16 1.17 -6.13
C VAL A 145 -8.06 1.86 -4.77
N TYR A 146 -8.93 2.81 -4.52
CA TYR A 146 -8.93 3.61 -3.31
C TYR A 146 -9.94 3.13 -2.27
N GLN A 147 -10.84 2.24 -2.69
CA GLN A 147 -11.88 1.62 -1.86
C GLN A 147 -11.92 0.12 -2.15
N SER A 148 -11.10 -0.63 -1.42
CA SER A 148 -10.97 -2.09 -1.59
C SER A 148 -12.30 -2.83 -1.35
N GLU A 149 -13.20 -2.28 -0.53
CA GLU A 149 -14.52 -2.85 -0.26
C GLU A 149 -15.35 -3.01 -1.54
N LEU A 150 -15.22 -2.10 -2.51
CA LEU A 150 -15.89 -2.20 -3.80
C LEU A 150 -15.41 -3.39 -4.63
N ILE A 151 -14.14 -3.80 -4.45
CA ILE A 151 -13.59 -4.96 -5.15
C ILE A 151 -14.16 -6.26 -4.57
N SER A 152 -14.28 -6.35 -3.25
CA SER A 152 -14.67 -7.59 -2.56
C SER A 152 -16.09 -8.04 -2.86
N GLU A 153 -17.02 -7.12 -3.05
CA GLU A 153 -18.44 -7.44 -3.26
C GLU A 153 -18.76 -7.91 -4.69
N HIS A 154 -18.06 -7.41 -5.71
CA HIS A 154 -18.48 -7.56 -7.11
C HIS A 154 -17.54 -8.41 -7.98
N LEU A 155 -16.32 -8.68 -7.56
CA LEU A 155 -15.31 -9.35 -8.39
C LEU A 155 -15.25 -10.87 -8.24
N LEU A 156 -15.93 -11.42 -7.28
CA LEU A 156 -15.84 -12.86 -6.96
C LEU A 156 -16.43 -13.78 -8.03
N SER A 157 -17.20 -13.26 -8.98
CA SER A 157 -17.94 -14.10 -9.94
C SER A 157 -17.20 -14.36 -11.26
N SER A 158 -16.35 -13.46 -11.74
CA SER A 158 -15.84 -13.53 -13.12
C SER A 158 -14.43 -14.12 -13.32
N HIS A 159 -13.61 -14.23 -12.27
CA HIS A 159 -12.20 -14.67 -12.39
C HIS A 159 -11.79 -15.78 -11.42
N ASN A 160 -12.70 -16.69 -11.16
CA ASN A 160 -12.59 -17.69 -10.07
C ASN A 160 -11.36 -18.59 -10.18
N GLU A 161 -10.95 -19.03 -11.37
CA GLU A 161 -9.82 -19.97 -11.55
C GLU A 161 -8.46 -19.31 -11.25
N ALA A 162 -8.23 -18.11 -11.77
CA ALA A 162 -6.99 -17.40 -11.54
C ALA A 162 -6.83 -16.97 -10.07
N ILE A 163 -7.92 -16.56 -9.43
CA ILE A 163 -7.94 -16.21 -8.00
C ILE A 163 -7.69 -17.46 -7.16
N THR A 164 -8.32 -18.60 -7.50
CA THR A 164 -8.15 -19.86 -6.77
C THR A 164 -6.71 -20.39 -6.88
N ALA A 165 -6.10 -20.31 -8.07
CA ALA A 165 -4.70 -20.68 -8.25
C ALA A 165 -3.77 -19.76 -7.42
N THR A 166 -4.02 -18.46 -7.45
CA THR A 166 -3.25 -17.46 -6.67
C THR A 166 -3.43 -17.70 -5.17
N LYS A 167 -4.62 -18.02 -4.72
CA LYS A 167 -4.93 -18.37 -3.32
C LYS A 167 -4.12 -19.57 -2.85
N THR A 168 -4.14 -20.66 -3.62
CA THR A 168 -3.41 -21.89 -3.28
C THR A 168 -1.91 -21.60 -3.17
N LEU A 169 -1.36 -20.85 -4.13
CA LEU A 169 0.04 -20.44 -4.11
C LEU A 169 0.33 -19.54 -2.90
N PHE A 170 -0.51 -18.55 -2.62
CA PHE A 170 -0.35 -17.62 -1.51
C PHE A 170 -0.26 -18.36 -0.18
N PHE A 171 -1.23 -19.23 0.11
CA PHE A 171 -1.25 -20.00 1.37
C PHE A 171 -0.05 -20.93 1.54
N SER A 172 0.55 -21.42 0.44
CA SER A 172 1.75 -22.27 0.53
C SER A 172 3.00 -21.53 1.03
N TYR A 173 3.03 -20.21 0.96
CA TYR A 173 4.15 -19.39 1.41
C TYR A 173 3.90 -18.63 2.72
N MET A 174 2.64 -18.53 3.17
CA MET A 174 2.34 -17.75 4.36
C MET A 174 2.76 -18.47 5.64
N PRO A 175 3.46 -17.77 6.54
CA PRO A 175 4.02 -18.37 7.76
C PRO A 175 3.00 -18.42 8.92
N PHE A 176 1.78 -17.96 8.69
CA PHE A 176 0.69 -17.91 9.67
C PHE A 176 -0.64 -18.13 8.96
N THR A 177 -1.63 -18.54 9.74
CA THR A 177 -2.96 -18.82 9.20
C THR A 177 -3.69 -17.54 8.85
N ILE A 178 -4.18 -17.45 7.63
CA ILE A 178 -5.09 -16.40 7.13
C ILE A 178 -6.39 -17.10 6.76
N SER A 179 -7.53 -16.58 7.18
CA SER A 179 -8.82 -17.13 6.80
C SER A 179 -9.13 -16.87 5.33
N ASP A 180 -10.03 -17.67 4.76
CA ASP A 180 -10.50 -17.42 3.40
C ASP A 180 -11.14 -16.03 3.27
N GLU A 181 -11.91 -15.63 4.26
CA GLU A 181 -12.55 -14.32 4.30
C GLU A 181 -11.51 -13.19 4.23
N GLU A 182 -10.48 -13.23 5.06
CA GLU A 182 -9.40 -12.24 5.05
C GLU A 182 -8.60 -12.24 3.76
N PHE A 183 -8.39 -13.40 3.14
CA PHE A 183 -7.76 -13.47 1.84
C PHE A 183 -8.57 -12.72 0.80
N TYR A 184 -9.88 -12.93 0.75
CA TYR A 184 -10.75 -12.27 -0.21
C TYR A 184 -10.94 -10.78 0.09
N GLN A 185 -11.01 -10.39 1.35
CA GLN A 185 -11.21 -8.98 1.74
C GLN A 185 -9.94 -8.13 1.64
N GLU A 186 -8.78 -8.69 1.97
CA GLU A 186 -7.55 -7.93 2.16
C GLU A 186 -6.51 -8.16 1.05
N ILE A 187 -6.39 -9.39 0.55
CA ILE A 187 -5.31 -9.76 -0.38
C ILE A 187 -5.77 -9.70 -1.84
N VAL A 188 -6.95 -10.23 -2.12
CA VAL A 188 -7.50 -10.23 -3.49
C VAL A 188 -7.60 -8.81 -4.06
N PRO A 189 -8.09 -7.80 -3.33
CA PRO A 189 -8.13 -6.44 -3.83
C PRO A 189 -6.76 -5.91 -4.25
N ILE A 190 -5.73 -6.16 -3.44
CA ILE A 190 -4.35 -5.73 -3.74
C ILE A 190 -3.86 -6.40 -5.03
N ILE A 191 -3.98 -7.73 -5.12
CA ILE A 191 -3.54 -8.48 -6.30
C ILE A 191 -4.28 -7.99 -7.54
N TYR A 192 -5.58 -7.80 -7.41
CA TYR A 192 -6.43 -7.35 -8.50
C TYR A 192 -6.07 -5.93 -8.97
N GLN A 193 -5.88 -5.03 -8.03
CA GLN A 193 -5.42 -3.67 -8.27
C GLN A 193 -4.14 -3.66 -9.09
N HIS A 194 -3.14 -4.41 -8.66
CA HIS A 194 -1.84 -4.47 -9.34
C HIS A 194 -1.89 -5.22 -10.67
N ARG A 195 -2.81 -6.13 -10.84
CA ARG A 195 -2.96 -6.85 -12.10
C ARG A 195 -3.65 -6.04 -13.19
N PHE A 196 -4.64 -5.24 -12.83
CA PHE A 196 -5.54 -4.65 -13.81
C PHE A 196 -5.49 -3.11 -13.87
N ILE A 197 -5.05 -2.43 -12.80
CA ILE A 197 -5.14 -0.98 -12.73
C ILE A 197 -3.78 -0.30 -12.76
N THR A 198 -2.72 -1.04 -12.55
CA THR A 198 -1.48 -0.45 -12.41
C THR A 198 -0.75 -0.05 -13.55
N PRO A 199 0.32 0.53 -13.76
CA PRO A 199 1.63 0.30 -13.12
C PRO A 199 2.49 1.54 -12.84
N PHE A 200 1.90 2.70 -12.77
CA PHE A 200 2.64 3.97 -12.78
C PHE A 200 3.19 4.40 -11.40
N ILE A 201 3.07 3.53 -10.39
CA ILE A 201 3.40 3.84 -8.99
C ILE A 201 4.89 3.68 -8.65
N ASP A 202 5.72 3.27 -9.59
CA ASP A 202 7.17 3.11 -9.38
C ASP A 202 7.88 4.37 -8.83
N ILE A 203 7.17 5.45 -8.79
CA ILE A 203 7.61 6.75 -8.32
C ILE A 203 7.61 6.88 -6.80
N THR A 204 6.68 6.24 -6.13
CA THR A 204 6.60 6.20 -4.66
C THR A 204 7.67 5.29 -4.07
N LEU A 205 8.07 4.28 -4.79
CA LEU A 205 9.00 3.25 -4.33
C LEU A 205 10.44 3.72 -4.18
N ARG A 206 10.86 4.77 -4.88
CA ARG A 206 12.19 5.37 -4.67
C ARG A 206 12.35 6.03 -3.30
N ILE A 207 11.24 6.20 -2.56
CA ILE A 207 11.19 6.83 -1.23
C ILE A 207 10.92 5.78 -0.14
N MET A 208 10.56 4.54 -0.50
CA MET A 208 10.23 3.50 0.47
C MET A 208 11.47 2.75 0.95
N ASP A 209 11.72 2.85 2.23
CA ASP A 209 12.72 2.05 2.91
C ASP A 209 12.10 0.70 3.32
N LEU A 210 12.47 -0.34 2.59
CA LEU A 210 12.05 -1.71 2.89
C LEU A 210 12.81 -2.31 4.08
N GLU A 211 13.89 -1.68 4.54
CA GLU A 211 14.66 -2.15 5.69
C GLU A 211 13.79 -2.23 6.95
N PHE A 212 12.87 -1.29 7.13
CA PHE A 212 11.90 -1.34 8.22
C PHE A 212 11.16 -2.68 8.29
N PHE A 213 10.62 -3.16 7.16
CA PHE A 213 9.89 -4.45 7.12
C PHE A 213 10.82 -5.64 7.29
N GLN A 214 12.01 -5.59 6.71
CA GLN A 214 13.01 -6.63 6.85
C GLN A 214 13.50 -6.78 8.29
N GLU A 215 13.62 -5.68 9.01
CA GLU A 215 14.04 -5.67 10.40
C GLU A 215 12.90 -6.01 11.37
N ARG A 216 11.73 -5.42 11.14
CA ARG A 216 10.60 -5.55 12.04
C ARG A 216 9.82 -6.84 11.83
N TYR A 217 9.67 -7.28 10.57
CA TYR A 217 8.86 -8.42 10.15
C TYR A 217 9.62 -9.38 9.23
N PRO A 218 10.79 -9.93 9.65
CA PRO A 218 11.65 -10.71 8.77
C PRO A 218 10.97 -11.94 8.19
N ILE A 219 10.08 -12.58 8.95
CA ILE A 219 9.31 -13.76 8.53
C ILE A 219 8.34 -13.37 7.41
N VAL A 220 7.51 -12.34 7.64
CA VAL A 220 6.55 -11.82 6.66
C VAL A 220 7.26 -11.35 5.39
N PHE A 221 8.36 -10.62 5.54
CA PHE A 221 9.15 -10.12 4.43
C PHE A 221 9.66 -11.25 3.53
N ASN A 222 10.24 -12.30 4.12
CA ASN A 222 10.75 -13.44 3.37
C ASN A 222 9.64 -14.23 2.68
N SER A 223 8.53 -14.48 3.36
CA SER A 223 7.38 -15.20 2.82
C SER A 223 6.74 -14.45 1.67
N CYS A 224 6.52 -13.15 1.83
CA CYS A 224 5.99 -12.30 0.78
C CYS A 224 6.92 -12.28 -0.45
N ARG A 225 8.23 -12.19 -0.23
CA ARG A 225 9.22 -12.24 -1.31
C ARG A 225 9.17 -13.58 -2.06
N GLN A 226 9.10 -14.70 -1.35
CA GLN A 226 9.02 -16.04 -1.97
C GLN A 226 7.73 -16.22 -2.77
N PHE A 227 6.60 -15.77 -2.22
CA PHE A 227 5.32 -15.76 -2.93
C PHE A 227 5.42 -15.00 -4.26
N LEU A 228 5.98 -13.78 -4.24
CA LEU A 228 6.11 -12.96 -5.45
C LEU A 228 7.07 -13.54 -6.49
N PHE A 229 8.11 -14.27 -6.06
CA PHE A 229 8.97 -14.99 -6.99
C PHE A 229 8.24 -16.16 -7.66
N ALA A 230 7.36 -16.82 -6.94
CA ALA A 230 6.58 -17.96 -7.45
C ALA A 230 5.35 -17.52 -8.26
N LEU A 231 4.85 -16.30 -8.02
CA LEU A 231 3.72 -15.76 -8.77
C LEU A 231 4.14 -15.48 -10.20
N ASP A 232 3.37 -15.99 -11.17
CA ASP A 232 3.55 -15.62 -12.58
C ASP A 232 3.21 -14.13 -12.74
N CYS A 233 4.26 -13.35 -12.82
CA CYS A 233 4.18 -11.89 -12.84
C CYS A 233 4.33 -11.30 -14.23
N SER A 234 4.18 -12.07 -15.30
CA SER A 234 4.29 -11.55 -16.67
C SER A 234 3.38 -10.34 -16.91
N ALA A 235 2.22 -10.33 -16.23
CA ALA A 235 1.28 -9.20 -16.23
C ALA A 235 1.61 -8.09 -15.20
N PHE A 236 2.62 -8.30 -14.33
CA PHE A 236 2.93 -7.41 -13.20
C PHE A 236 4.35 -6.83 -13.24
N GLU A 237 5.07 -6.96 -14.35
CA GLU A 237 6.49 -6.57 -14.42
C GLU A 237 6.77 -5.17 -13.90
N PHE A 238 5.84 -4.24 -14.10
CA PHE A 238 6.00 -2.84 -13.71
C PHE A 238 5.54 -2.54 -12.28
N SER A 239 4.75 -3.41 -11.66
CA SER A 239 4.15 -3.20 -10.34
C SER A 239 4.63 -4.14 -9.25
N LYS A 240 5.58 -5.04 -9.54
CA LYS A 240 6.10 -6.03 -8.58
C LYS A 240 6.49 -5.43 -7.24
N LEU A 241 7.20 -4.32 -7.28
CA LEU A 241 7.69 -3.68 -6.06
C LEU A 241 6.58 -2.99 -5.29
N SER A 242 5.60 -2.38 -5.98
CA SER A 242 4.40 -1.81 -5.35
C SER A 242 3.53 -2.90 -4.74
N LEU A 243 3.30 -3.99 -5.50
CA LEU A 243 2.58 -5.17 -4.99
C LEU A 243 3.26 -5.74 -3.74
N PHE A 244 4.59 -5.84 -3.75
CA PHE A 244 5.36 -6.28 -2.60
C PHE A 244 5.12 -5.41 -1.38
N PHE A 245 5.16 -4.09 -1.56
CA PHE A 245 4.97 -3.15 -0.46
C PHE A 245 3.54 -3.21 0.11
N ASP A 246 2.52 -3.20 -0.74
CA ASP A 246 1.13 -3.26 -0.29
C ASP A 246 0.82 -4.58 0.42
N LEU A 247 1.36 -5.69 -0.08
CA LEU A 247 1.27 -6.98 0.62
C LEU A 247 2.00 -6.95 1.96
N LEU A 248 3.19 -6.33 2.04
CA LEU A 248 3.90 -6.19 3.31
C LEU A 248 3.10 -5.39 4.35
N LEU A 249 2.44 -4.30 3.95
CA LEU A 249 1.61 -3.50 4.85
C LEU A 249 0.49 -4.35 5.45
N VAL A 250 -0.29 -5.03 4.61
CA VAL A 250 -1.41 -5.83 5.07
C VAL A 250 -0.96 -7.06 5.87
N LEU A 251 0.02 -7.80 5.35
CA LEU A 251 0.51 -9.01 6.00
C LEU A 251 1.20 -8.73 7.35
N SER A 252 1.90 -7.60 7.47
CA SER A 252 2.51 -7.21 8.74
C SER A 252 1.44 -6.88 9.79
N ARG A 253 0.35 -6.20 9.39
CA ARG A 253 -0.80 -5.94 10.26
C ARG A 253 -1.48 -7.25 10.71
N LEU A 254 -1.77 -8.14 9.77
CA LEU A 254 -2.38 -9.44 10.06
C LEU A 254 -1.46 -10.31 10.94
N TYR A 255 -0.17 -10.25 10.74
CA TYR A 255 0.84 -10.94 11.56
C TYR A 255 0.82 -10.43 13.01
N ASP A 256 0.82 -9.10 13.21
CA ASP A 256 0.78 -8.50 14.53
C ASP A 256 -0.51 -8.83 15.31
N GLN A 257 -1.64 -8.99 14.61
CA GLN A 257 -2.92 -9.38 15.22
C GLN A 257 -2.92 -10.82 15.75
N ARG A 258 -2.14 -11.72 15.13
CA ARG A 258 -2.17 -13.17 15.43
C ARG A 258 -1.02 -13.65 16.30
N ASN A 259 0.09 -12.97 16.19
CA ASN A 259 1.27 -13.41 16.92
C ASN A 259 1.43 -12.61 18.20
N GLU A 260 1.54 -13.34 19.31
CA GLU A 260 2.00 -12.72 20.55
C GLU A 260 3.34 -12.05 20.29
N LYS A 261 3.37 -10.76 20.53
CA LYS A 261 4.60 -9.96 20.43
C LYS A 261 5.67 -10.63 21.29
N SER A 262 6.86 -10.81 20.76
CA SER A 262 7.97 -11.29 21.57
C SER A 262 8.19 -10.31 22.71
N THR A 263 8.14 -10.81 23.95
CA THR A 263 8.33 -9.98 25.13
C THR A 263 9.80 -9.67 25.27
N ILE A 264 10.13 -8.40 25.36
CA ILE A 264 11.47 -7.89 25.64
C ILE A 264 11.55 -7.57 27.12
N ASN A 265 12.45 -8.23 27.82
CA ASN A 265 12.63 -8.08 29.26
C ASN A 265 13.66 -6.98 29.59
N LEU A 266 13.18 -5.89 30.16
CA LEU A 266 14.02 -4.73 30.51
C LEU A 266 14.23 -4.64 32.01
N TYR A 267 15.44 -4.31 32.42
CA TYR A 267 15.73 -3.81 33.75
C TYR A 267 16.06 -2.32 33.68
N VAL A 268 15.28 -1.49 34.37
CA VAL A 268 15.45 -0.03 34.39
C VAL A 268 15.66 0.41 35.85
N ASN A 269 16.80 1.05 36.14
CA ASN A 269 17.10 1.57 37.46
C ASN A 269 18.05 2.76 37.41
N PHE A 270 17.75 3.80 38.15
CA PHE A 270 18.50 5.05 38.22
C PHE A 270 18.84 5.44 39.65
N THR A 271 20.03 5.99 39.88
CA THR A 271 20.50 6.46 41.18
C THR A 271 19.67 7.62 41.72
N GLN A 272 18.92 8.31 40.87
CA GLN A 272 18.01 9.39 41.26
C GLN A 272 16.75 8.91 42.02
N GLY A 273 16.59 7.59 42.14
CA GLY A 273 15.55 6.99 42.98
C GLY A 273 14.31 6.51 42.20
N GLU A 274 13.40 5.91 42.95
CA GLU A 274 12.26 5.16 42.38
C GLU A 274 11.33 6.04 41.53
N LYS A 275 11.08 7.29 41.92
CA LYS A 275 10.20 8.19 41.16
C LYS A 275 10.73 8.47 39.78
N TYR A 276 12.03 8.69 39.66
CA TYR A 276 12.65 8.92 38.36
C TYR A 276 12.70 7.64 37.52
N THR A 277 13.01 6.51 38.12
CA THR A 277 12.97 5.20 37.50
C THR A 277 11.58 4.90 36.92
N GLN A 278 10.54 5.17 37.70
CA GLN A 278 9.15 4.97 37.27
C GLN A 278 8.78 5.92 36.10
N PHE A 279 9.20 7.19 36.18
CA PHE A 279 9.00 8.13 35.08
C PHE A 279 9.63 7.62 33.77
N ILE A 280 10.86 7.11 33.81
CA ILE A 280 11.53 6.55 32.64
C ILE A 280 10.82 5.29 32.13
N LYS A 281 10.36 4.40 32.99
CA LYS A 281 9.57 3.22 32.60
C LYS A 281 8.28 3.63 31.87
N GLU A 282 7.61 4.68 32.32
CA GLU A 282 6.41 5.21 31.65
C GLU A 282 6.74 5.80 30.27
N GLN A 283 7.84 6.51 30.13
CA GLN A 283 8.29 6.99 28.81
C GLN A 283 8.65 5.83 27.85
N ILE A 284 9.27 4.77 28.36
CA ILE A 284 9.59 3.58 27.55
C ILE A 284 8.31 2.87 27.07
N LYS A 285 7.22 2.88 27.83
CA LYS A 285 5.94 2.28 27.42
C LYS A 285 5.33 2.92 26.16
N ILE A 286 5.76 4.12 25.77
CA ILE A 286 5.35 4.77 24.51
C ILE A 286 5.77 3.90 23.29
N PHE A 287 6.76 3.03 23.43
CA PHE A 287 7.12 2.03 22.43
C PHE A 287 6.10 0.87 22.36
N GLU A 288 4.80 1.18 22.26
CA GLU A 288 3.68 0.21 22.26
C GLU A 288 3.76 -0.85 21.16
N SER A 289 4.54 -0.56 20.11
CA SER A 289 4.80 -1.53 19.04
C SER A 289 5.50 -2.80 19.52
N PHE A 290 6.13 -2.76 20.71
CA PHE A 290 6.85 -3.87 21.31
C PHE A 290 6.19 -4.30 22.63
N SER A 291 6.18 -5.60 22.90
CA SER A 291 5.79 -6.10 24.22
C SER A 291 7.00 -5.95 25.16
N ILE A 292 6.93 -5.00 26.10
CA ILE A 292 8.01 -4.70 27.04
C ILE A 292 7.58 -5.14 28.44
N HIS A 293 8.41 -5.97 29.07
CA HIS A 293 8.23 -6.37 30.46
C HIS A 293 9.39 -5.84 31.33
N PHE A 294 9.06 -5.20 32.45
CA PHE A 294 10.06 -4.64 33.35
C PHE A 294 10.38 -5.60 34.49
N HIS A 295 11.62 -6.03 34.57
CA HIS A 295 12.13 -6.80 35.68
C HIS A 295 12.41 -5.94 36.90
N SER A 296 12.19 -6.48 38.10
CA SER A 296 12.54 -5.85 39.37
C SER A 296 14.03 -5.99 39.71
N ALA A 297 14.72 -6.94 39.08
CA ALA A 297 16.15 -7.18 39.23
C ALA A 297 16.72 -7.72 37.91
N ILE A 298 18.02 -7.60 37.68
CA ILE A 298 18.72 -8.22 36.54
C ILE A 298 18.66 -9.73 36.69
N ARG A 299 18.17 -10.42 35.66
CA ARG A 299 18.01 -11.87 35.59
C ARG A 299 18.72 -12.41 34.34
N PRO A 300 18.94 -13.74 34.25
CA PRO A 300 19.55 -14.36 33.06
C PRO A 300 18.72 -14.15 31.77
N ASP A 301 17.41 -13.93 31.91
CA ASP A 301 16.45 -13.65 30.82
C ASP A 301 16.20 -12.15 30.61
N THR A 302 16.98 -11.26 31.24
CA THR A 302 16.95 -9.83 30.95
C THR A 302 17.64 -9.54 29.62
N ASP A 303 16.94 -8.88 28.71
CA ASP A 303 17.43 -8.60 27.36
C ASP A 303 18.23 -7.28 27.27
N LEU A 304 17.86 -6.28 28.07
CA LEU A 304 18.49 -4.97 28.07
C LEU A 304 18.40 -4.31 29.45
N VAL A 305 19.49 -3.62 29.82
CA VAL A 305 19.56 -2.80 31.03
C VAL A 305 19.62 -1.31 30.62
N VAL A 306 18.84 -0.48 31.29
CA VAL A 306 18.87 0.99 31.14
C VAL A 306 19.13 1.61 32.51
N SER A 307 20.22 2.33 32.65
CA SER A 307 20.66 2.85 33.95
C SER A 307 21.59 4.06 33.78
N ASP A 308 21.80 4.84 34.83
CA ASP A 308 22.84 5.90 34.88
C ASP A 308 24.18 5.40 35.40
N TYR A 309 24.27 4.12 35.74
CA TYR A 309 25.52 3.46 36.18
C TYR A 309 25.63 2.05 35.59
N LEU A 310 26.82 1.50 35.61
CA LEU A 310 27.09 0.12 35.17
C LEU A 310 26.89 -0.85 36.34
N PRO A 311 25.83 -1.70 36.30
CA PRO A 311 25.62 -2.70 37.37
C PRO A 311 26.74 -3.73 37.42
N LYS A 312 27.12 -4.19 38.63
CA LYS A 312 28.19 -5.18 38.82
C LYS A 312 27.82 -6.58 38.30
N THR A 313 26.54 -6.90 38.23
CA THR A 313 26.01 -8.19 37.74
C THR A 313 25.31 -7.99 36.40
N LEU A 314 26.03 -8.07 35.29
CA LEU A 314 25.48 -7.82 33.96
C LEU A 314 25.22 -9.11 33.14
N PHE A 315 25.42 -10.32 33.66
CA PHE A 315 25.13 -11.59 32.94
C PHE A 315 25.30 -11.52 31.40
N SER A 316 26.29 -10.81 30.88
CA SER A 316 26.48 -10.56 29.45
C SER A 316 25.38 -9.74 28.77
N VAL A 317 24.49 -9.09 29.53
CA VAL A 317 23.40 -8.26 29.01
C VAL A 317 23.94 -6.88 28.65
N LYS A 318 23.47 -6.33 27.52
CA LYS A 318 23.82 -4.95 27.12
C LYS A 318 23.25 -3.94 28.11
N CYS A 319 24.02 -2.93 28.46
CA CYS A 319 23.60 -1.83 29.30
C CYS A 319 23.69 -0.52 28.52
N LEU A 320 22.58 0.21 28.46
CA LEU A 320 22.53 1.59 27.98
C LEU A 320 22.67 2.53 29.16
N ILE A 321 23.70 3.36 29.14
CA ILE A 321 23.95 4.35 30.18
C ILE A 321 23.29 5.67 29.76
N TRP A 322 22.26 6.06 30.52
CA TRP A 322 21.53 7.30 30.30
C TRP A 322 21.86 8.31 31.41
N LEU A 323 22.47 9.39 31.00
CA LEU A 323 22.60 10.54 31.89
C LEU A 323 21.24 11.25 31.96
N ALA A 324 20.72 11.47 33.14
CA ALA A 324 19.40 12.04 33.34
C ALA A 324 19.36 13.56 33.05
N PRO A 325 18.30 14.08 32.39
CA PRO A 325 17.29 13.38 31.63
C PRO A 325 17.85 12.85 30.29
N PRO A 326 17.23 11.77 29.71
CA PRO A 326 17.72 11.20 28.47
C PRO A 326 17.57 12.18 27.31
N ARG A 327 18.58 12.20 26.44
CA ARG A 327 18.63 13.04 25.24
C ARG A 327 18.05 12.32 24.04
N ALA A 328 17.84 13.02 22.92
CA ALA A 328 17.37 12.43 21.68
C ALA A 328 18.26 11.26 21.20
N SER A 329 19.59 11.37 21.34
CA SER A 329 20.55 10.29 21.03
C SER A 329 20.36 9.05 21.89
N ASP A 330 19.96 9.22 23.16
CA ASP A 330 19.73 8.09 24.08
C ASP A 330 18.49 7.31 23.66
N TRP A 331 17.41 8.02 23.28
CA TRP A 331 16.21 7.42 22.74
C TRP A 331 16.45 6.73 21.39
N GLN A 332 17.27 7.31 20.51
CA GLN A 332 17.65 6.69 19.24
C GLN A 332 18.41 5.38 19.48
N ASN A 333 19.41 5.39 20.37
CA ASN A 333 20.15 4.20 20.73
C ASN A 333 19.26 3.12 21.34
N PHE A 334 18.32 3.51 22.20
CA PHE A 334 17.35 2.60 22.78
C PHE A 334 16.46 1.97 21.72
N GLY A 335 15.90 2.76 20.82
CA GLY A 335 15.07 2.28 19.70
C GLY A 335 15.81 1.26 18.85
N ASN A 336 17.06 1.56 18.47
CA ASN A 336 17.91 0.64 17.69
C ASN A 336 18.12 -0.69 18.41
N GLU A 337 18.37 -0.67 19.73
CA GLU A 337 18.54 -1.90 20.52
C GLU A 337 17.25 -2.71 20.65
N ILE A 338 16.11 -2.06 20.86
CA ILE A 338 14.81 -2.75 20.92
C ILE A 338 14.52 -3.47 19.60
N VAL A 339 14.76 -2.80 18.45
CA VAL A 339 14.61 -3.42 17.12
C VAL A 339 15.54 -4.63 16.96
N ARG A 340 16.83 -4.49 17.34
CA ARG A 340 17.82 -5.58 17.29
C ARG A 340 17.38 -6.79 18.11
N ILE A 341 17.01 -6.57 19.39
CA ILE A 341 16.56 -7.62 20.30
C ILE A 341 15.30 -8.32 19.75
N ASN A 342 14.33 -7.55 19.29
CA ASN A 342 13.12 -8.13 18.69
C ASN A 342 13.44 -9.05 17.51
N LYS A 343 14.34 -8.62 16.63
CA LYS A 343 14.81 -9.43 15.48
C LYS A 343 15.43 -10.75 15.91
N GLU A 344 16.30 -10.73 16.92
CA GLU A 344 16.94 -11.93 17.48
C GLU A 344 15.94 -12.89 18.12
N LEU A 345 14.96 -12.35 18.87
CA LEU A 345 13.89 -13.14 19.48
C LEU A 345 13.01 -13.80 18.41
N GLN A 346 12.66 -13.09 17.36
CA GLN A 346 11.87 -13.65 16.24
C GLN A 346 12.63 -14.76 15.51
N GLN A 347 13.91 -14.58 15.21
CA GLN A 347 14.75 -15.60 14.59
C GLN A 347 14.88 -16.85 15.46
N THR A 348 14.96 -16.68 16.78
CA THR A 348 15.03 -17.80 17.72
C THR A 348 13.72 -18.58 17.80
N LYS A 349 12.57 -17.90 17.71
CA LYS A 349 11.24 -18.55 17.63
C LYS A 349 11.12 -19.38 16.34
N GLN A 350 11.58 -18.84 15.23
CA GLN A 350 11.51 -19.51 13.92
C GLN A 350 12.32 -20.82 13.91
N ARG A 351 13.55 -20.79 14.43
CA ARG A 351 14.43 -21.99 14.53
C ARG A 351 13.89 -23.09 15.47
N LYS A 352 12.98 -22.75 16.36
CA LYS A 352 12.33 -23.72 17.28
C LYS A 352 11.05 -24.32 16.69
N SER A 353 10.51 -23.71 15.64
CA SER A 353 9.29 -24.18 14.95
C SER A 353 9.60 -24.99 13.68
N GLU A 354 10.85 -24.99 13.24
CA GLU A 354 11.40 -25.90 12.23
C GLU A 354 11.92 -27.19 12.91
#